data_7f41fe1ae908aa07e0cb6363a8780f59
#
_entry.id   7f41fe1ae908aa07e0cb6363a8780f59
#
_cell.length_a   1.000
_cell.length_b   1.000
_cell.length_c   1.000
_cell.angle_alpha   90.00
_cell.angle_beta   90.00
_cell.angle_gamma   90.00
#
_symmetry.space_group_name_H-M   'P 1'
#
loop_
_entity.id
_entity.type
_entity.pdbx_description
1 polymer ?
#
loop_
_entity_poly.entity_id
_entity_poly.type
_entity_poly.pdbx_seq_one_letter_code
_entity_poly.pdbx_strand_id
1 'polypeptide(L)'
;MPMNIAFLVIGSVFVGIASLIHVVIFYFESVAWSKPVTWKRFGLTSQEDADVVKPMALNQGYYNAFLALAGILGLILIQIPGVQQAGLTLALYATLSMVLAATVLITSNPKLARAAVTQGAAPLVAVIFFALALFAS
;
A
#
# COMPACT_ATOMS: atom_id res chain seq x y z
N MET A 1 -8.50 6.28 -27.13
CA MET A 1 -9.63 6.87 -26.39
C MET A 1 -9.05 7.83 -25.36
N PRO A 2 -9.63 9.01 -25.17
CA PRO A 2 -9.18 9.90 -24.12
C PRO A 2 -9.50 9.28 -22.75
N MET A 3 -8.50 9.25 -21.86
CA MET A 3 -8.65 8.75 -20.50
C MET A 3 -9.64 9.63 -19.71
N ASN A 4 -10.55 9.01 -18.94
CA ASN A 4 -11.51 9.76 -18.13
C ASN A 4 -10.82 10.44 -16.95
N ILE A 5 -10.69 11.76 -17.00
CA ILE A 5 -9.96 12.57 -16.02
C ILE A 5 -10.57 12.48 -14.62
N ALA A 6 -11.91 12.42 -14.49
CA ALA A 6 -12.56 12.34 -13.20
C ALA A 6 -12.16 11.03 -12.46
N PHE A 7 -12.19 9.91 -13.15
CA PHE A 7 -11.77 8.63 -12.59
C PHE A 7 -10.26 8.59 -12.30
N LEU A 8 -9.44 9.20 -13.16
CA LEU A 8 -8.01 9.34 -12.92
C LEU A 8 -7.72 10.11 -11.62
N VAL A 9 -8.42 11.22 -11.39
CA VAL A 9 -8.26 12.03 -10.17
C VAL A 9 -8.67 11.25 -8.93
N ILE A 10 -9.82 10.57 -8.96
CA ILE A 10 -10.27 9.75 -7.83
C ILE A 10 -9.27 8.64 -7.54
N GLY A 11 -8.83 7.89 -8.56
CA GLY A 11 -7.80 6.86 -8.42
C GLY A 11 -6.52 7.42 -7.80
N SER A 12 -6.06 8.58 -8.26
CA SER A 12 -4.85 9.24 -7.74
C SER A 12 -4.97 9.62 -6.26
N VAL A 13 -6.12 10.12 -5.81
CA VAL A 13 -6.36 10.40 -4.39
C VAL A 13 -6.21 9.12 -3.55
N PHE A 14 -6.78 8.00 -4.02
CA PHE A 14 -6.68 6.74 -3.30
C PHE A 14 -5.28 6.12 -3.35
N VAL A 15 -4.48 6.34 -4.39
CA VAL A 15 -3.03 6.02 -4.38
C VAL A 15 -2.31 6.80 -3.29
N GLY A 16 -2.60 8.10 -3.14
CA GLY A 16 -2.04 8.93 -2.07
C GLY A 16 -2.37 8.41 -0.68
N ILE A 17 -3.64 8.06 -0.45
CA ILE A 17 -4.10 7.47 0.83
C ILE A 17 -3.40 6.11 1.07
N ALA A 18 -3.35 5.24 0.07
CA ALA A 18 -2.68 3.94 0.16
C ALA A 18 -1.19 4.10 0.51
N SER A 19 -0.50 5.01 -0.17
CA SER A 19 0.91 5.31 0.08
C SER A 19 1.13 5.81 1.51
N LEU A 20 0.27 6.70 2.02
CA LEU A 20 0.35 7.19 3.39
C LEU A 20 0.17 6.06 4.41
N ILE A 21 -0.80 5.16 4.20
CA ILE A 21 -1.01 3.99 5.07
C ILE A 21 0.26 3.12 5.09
N HIS A 22 0.90 2.88 3.95
CA HIS A 22 2.11 2.07 3.87
C HIS A 22 3.33 2.75 4.50
N VAL A 23 3.42 4.08 4.47
CA VAL A 23 4.41 4.84 5.27
C VAL A 23 4.18 4.65 6.76
N VAL A 24 2.93 4.64 7.21
CA VAL A 24 2.59 4.39 8.63
C VAL A 24 2.95 2.95 9.04
N ILE A 25 2.70 1.97 8.16
CA ILE A 25 3.11 0.57 8.41
C ILE A 25 4.63 0.47 8.49
N PHE A 26 5.37 1.09 7.56
CA PHE A 26 6.83 1.20 7.63
C PHE A 26 7.29 1.73 8.99
N TYR A 27 6.69 2.82 9.46
CA TYR A 27 7.04 3.40 10.75
C TYR A 27 6.85 2.40 11.90
N PHE A 28 5.73 1.67 11.91
CA PHE A 28 5.48 0.67 12.95
C PHE A 28 6.46 -0.50 12.88
N GLU A 29 6.71 -1.03 11.71
CA GLU A 29 7.54 -2.23 11.53
C GLU A 29 9.04 -1.94 11.63
N SER A 30 9.50 -0.76 11.20
CA SER A 30 10.94 -0.44 11.13
C SER A 30 11.42 0.49 12.24
N VAL A 31 10.58 1.42 12.73
CA VAL A 31 10.99 2.44 13.70
C VAL A 31 10.43 2.15 15.10
N ALA A 32 9.15 1.86 15.19
CA ALA A 32 8.43 1.74 16.46
C ALA A 32 8.26 0.30 16.96
N TRP A 33 8.87 -0.69 16.30
CA TRP A 33 8.67 -2.12 16.57
C TRP A 33 8.94 -2.53 18.02
N SER A 34 9.94 -1.96 18.66
CA SER A 34 10.30 -2.31 20.05
C SER A 34 9.25 -1.93 21.10
N LYS A 35 8.20 -1.19 20.72
CA LYS A 35 7.15 -0.78 21.65
C LYS A 35 6.05 -1.85 21.73
N PRO A 36 5.64 -2.30 22.94
CA PRO A 36 4.58 -3.31 23.10
C PRO A 36 3.26 -2.96 22.39
N VAL A 37 2.89 -1.67 22.39
CA VAL A 37 1.69 -1.20 21.68
C VAL A 37 1.79 -1.41 20.18
N THR A 38 2.98 -1.48 19.61
CA THR A 38 3.21 -1.70 18.18
C THR A 38 3.10 -3.18 17.82
N TRP A 39 3.95 -4.05 18.37
CA TRP A 39 3.98 -5.45 17.93
C TRP A 39 2.70 -6.22 18.30
N LYS A 40 1.95 -5.80 19.32
CA LYS A 40 0.61 -6.34 19.62
C LYS A 40 -0.38 -6.15 18.47
N ARG A 41 -0.24 -5.07 17.67
CA ARG A 41 -1.08 -4.84 16.47
C ARG A 41 -0.87 -5.89 15.39
N PHE A 42 0.31 -6.53 15.39
CA PHE A 42 0.68 -7.60 14.48
C PHE A 42 0.40 -9.00 15.05
N GLY A 43 -0.35 -9.08 16.17
CA GLY A 43 -0.83 -10.33 16.73
C GLY A 43 0.17 -11.05 17.64
N LEU A 44 1.28 -10.40 18.01
CA LEU A 44 2.26 -10.97 18.93
C LEU A 44 1.78 -10.79 20.40
N THR A 45 2.15 -11.75 21.24
CA THR A 45 1.67 -11.83 22.63
C THR A 45 2.79 -11.63 23.66
N SER A 46 4.06 -11.77 23.27
CA SER A 46 5.21 -11.62 24.15
C SER A 46 6.29 -10.71 23.56
N GLN A 47 7.12 -10.14 24.42
CA GLN A 47 8.31 -9.39 24.01
C GLN A 47 9.35 -10.31 23.36
N GLU A 48 9.46 -11.53 23.85
CA GLU A 48 10.39 -12.54 23.31
C GLU A 48 10.07 -12.84 21.83
N ASP A 49 8.80 -13.12 21.52
CA ASP A 49 8.36 -13.33 20.12
C ASP A 49 8.63 -12.09 19.26
N ALA A 50 8.39 -10.90 19.80
CA ALA A 50 8.61 -9.65 19.09
C ALA A 50 10.10 -9.43 18.77
N ASP A 51 11.01 -9.81 19.69
CA ASP A 51 12.45 -9.70 19.48
C ASP A 51 12.96 -10.71 18.43
N VAL A 52 12.40 -11.93 18.43
CA VAL A 52 12.74 -12.97 17.44
C VAL A 52 12.36 -12.52 16.02
N VAL A 53 11.18 -11.92 15.83
CA VAL A 53 10.73 -11.52 14.49
C VAL A 53 11.14 -10.10 14.10
N LYS A 54 11.81 -9.35 14.96
CA LYS A 54 12.23 -7.97 14.71
C LYS A 54 13.00 -7.77 13.39
N PRO A 55 13.96 -8.63 13.01
CA PRO A 55 14.65 -8.47 11.72
C PRO A 55 13.71 -8.62 10.52
N MET A 56 12.71 -9.50 10.63
CA MET A 56 11.69 -9.68 9.59
C MET A 56 10.77 -8.47 9.53
N ALA A 57 10.32 -7.95 10.67
CA ALA A 57 9.50 -6.75 10.74
C ALA A 57 10.23 -5.55 10.12
N LEU A 58 11.50 -5.35 10.42
CA LEU A 58 12.34 -4.32 9.81
C LEU A 58 12.33 -4.42 8.27
N ASN A 59 12.57 -5.62 7.75
CA ASN A 59 12.60 -5.87 6.31
C ASN A 59 11.23 -5.60 5.66
N GLN A 60 10.14 -6.06 6.28
CA GLN A 60 8.78 -5.83 5.79
C GLN A 60 8.41 -4.35 5.80
N GLY A 61 8.82 -3.61 6.83
CA GLY A 61 8.61 -2.17 6.87
C GLY A 61 9.26 -1.47 5.68
N TYR A 62 10.50 -1.82 5.31
CA TYR A 62 11.15 -1.26 4.13
C TYR A 62 10.44 -1.62 2.83
N TYR A 63 9.89 -2.85 2.68
CA TYR A 63 9.05 -3.16 1.52
C TYR A 63 7.80 -2.28 1.46
N ASN A 64 7.17 -1.98 2.60
CA ASN A 64 6.05 -1.04 2.67
C ASN A 64 6.48 0.39 2.26
N ALA A 65 7.68 0.83 2.68
CA ALA A 65 8.23 2.12 2.25
C ALA A 65 8.47 2.16 0.73
N PHE A 66 8.98 1.09 0.13
CA PHE A 66 9.21 1.03 -1.33
C PHE A 66 7.91 1.03 -2.12
N LEU A 67 6.86 0.35 -1.64
CA LEU A 67 5.53 0.41 -2.25
C LEU A 67 4.94 1.81 -2.17
N ALA A 68 5.06 2.48 -1.01
CA ALA A 68 4.61 3.86 -0.85
C ALA A 68 5.37 4.81 -1.78
N LEU A 69 6.69 4.67 -1.88
CA LEU A 69 7.54 5.46 -2.77
C LEU A 69 7.14 5.26 -4.23
N ALA A 70 6.90 4.02 -4.65
CA ALA A 70 6.46 3.72 -6.01
C ALA A 70 5.11 4.36 -6.33
N GLY A 71 4.14 4.31 -5.40
CA GLY A 71 2.85 4.99 -5.54
C GLY A 71 3.02 6.50 -5.69
N ILE A 72 3.77 7.14 -4.81
CA ILE A 72 4.04 8.59 -4.84
C ILE A 72 4.75 8.98 -6.13
N LEU A 73 5.79 8.24 -6.53
CA LEU A 73 6.52 8.48 -7.78
C LEU A 73 5.60 8.35 -9.00
N GLY A 74 4.72 7.35 -9.01
CA GLY A 74 3.70 7.19 -10.02
C GLY A 74 2.79 8.42 -10.13
N LEU A 75 2.31 8.96 -9.00
CA LEU A 75 1.50 10.18 -8.98
C LEU A 75 2.23 11.40 -9.53
N ILE A 76 3.51 11.54 -9.22
CA ILE A 76 4.34 12.64 -9.75
C ILE A 76 4.48 12.51 -11.27
N LEU A 77 4.82 11.31 -11.76
CA LEU A 77 5.03 11.07 -13.19
C LEU A 77 3.75 11.24 -14.02
N ILE A 78 2.57 10.94 -13.47
CA ILE A 78 1.29 11.19 -14.12
C ILE A 78 1.12 12.67 -14.48
N GLN A 79 1.70 13.60 -13.72
CA GLN A 79 1.58 15.04 -13.96
C GLN A 79 2.59 15.56 -15.01
N ILE A 80 3.57 14.77 -15.40
CA ILE A 80 4.66 15.22 -16.30
C ILE A 80 4.32 14.82 -17.74
N PRO A 81 4.18 15.79 -18.68
CA PRO A 81 3.94 15.49 -20.09
C PRO A 81 4.99 14.52 -20.67
N GLY A 82 4.53 13.54 -21.44
CA GLY A 82 5.39 12.57 -22.10
C GLY A 82 5.72 11.31 -21.27
N VAL A 83 5.49 11.32 -19.95
CA VAL A 83 5.74 10.15 -19.07
C VAL A 83 4.52 9.71 -18.27
N GLN A 84 3.33 10.26 -18.55
CA GLN A 84 2.09 9.94 -17.84
C GLN A 84 1.79 8.43 -17.81
N GLN A 85 2.04 7.75 -18.94
CA GLN A 85 1.81 6.31 -19.06
C GLN A 85 2.72 5.52 -18.10
N ALA A 86 3.99 5.91 -17.99
CA ALA A 86 4.92 5.31 -17.03
C ALA A 86 4.47 5.55 -15.58
N GLY A 87 3.99 6.77 -15.28
CA GLY A 87 3.44 7.12 -13.97
C GLY A 87 2.22 6.26 -13.61
N LEU A 88 1.26 6.14 -14.54
CA LEU A 88 0.07 5.31 -14.35
C LEU A 88 0.42 3.84 -14.14
N THR A 89 1.34 3.31 -14.94
CA THR A 89 1.82 1.93 -14.82
C THR A 89 2.46 1.68 -13.46
N LEU A 90 3.30 2.60 -12.99
CA LEU A 90 3.97 2.49 -11.70
C LEU A 90 2.98 2.56 -10.53
N ALA A 91 2.02 3.49 -10.57
CA ALA A 91 0.98 3.62 -9.56
C ALA A 91 0.07 2.38 -9.51
N LEU A 92 -0.32 1.84 -10.67
CA LEU A 92 -1.08 0.59 -10.77
C LEU A 92 -0.29 -0.60 -10.23
N TYR A 93 0.96 -0.74 -10.60
CA TYR A 93 1.81 -1.82 -10.08
C TYR A 93 1.93 -1.77 -8.56
N ALA A 94 2.18 -0.59 -7.99
CA ALA A 94 2.29 -0.41 -6.55
C ALA A 94 0.97 -0.79 -5.84
N THR A 95 -0.17 -0.26 -6.31
CA THR A 95 -1.47 -0.51 -5.69
C THR A 95 -1.95 -1.94 -5.86
N LEU A 96 -1.73 -2.57 -7.01
CA LEU A 96 -1.99 -4.01 -7.20
C LEU A 96 -1.14 -4.87 -6.25
N SER A 97 0.15 -4.54 -6.08
CA SER A 97 1.02 -5.24 -5.13
C SER A 97 0.50 -5.13 -3.70
N MET A 98 0.02 -3.94 -3.29
CA MET A 98 -0.61 -3.72 -1.98
C MET A 98 -1.88 -4.55 -1.79
N VAL A 99 -2.75 -4.62 -2.82
CA VAL A 99 -3.97 -5.45 -2.80
C VAL A 99 -3.63 -6.93 -2.67
N LEU A 100 -2.68 -7.41 -3.45
CA LEU A 100 -2.24 -8.81 -3.39
C LEU A 100 -1.63 -9.16 -2.03
N ALA A 101 -0.80 -8.28 -1.47
CA ALA A 101 -0.24 -8.47 -0.12
C ALA A 101 -1.34 -8.53 0.95
N ALA A 102 -2.35 -7.65 0.89
CA ALA A 102 -3.50 -7.69 1.78
C ALA A 102 -4.32 -8.97 1.62
N THR A 103 -4.47 -9.46 0.40
CA THR A 103 -5.15 -10.73 0.10
C THR A 103 -4.38 -11.92 0.70
N VAL A 104 -3.06 -11.95 0.54
CA VAL A 104 -2.23 -12.99 1.16
C VAL A 104 -2.34 -12.91 2.69
N LEU A 105 -2.32 -11.71 3.27
CA LEU A 105 -2.43 -11.54 4.72
C LEU A 105 -3.75 -12.13 5.27
N ILE A 106 -4.88 -11.77 4.68
CA ILE A 106 -6.19 -12.23 5.17
C ILE A 106 -6.41 -13.73 4.95
N THR A 107 -5.89 -14.28 3.84
CA THR A 107 -6.02 -15.71 3.53
C THR A 107 -5.10 -16.59 4.37
N SER A 108 -3.90 -16.11 4.70
CA SER A 108 -2.93 -16.83 5.53
C SER A 108 -3.21 -16.72 7.03
N ASN A 109 -3.76 -15.59 7.48
CA ASN A 109 -4.09 -15.35 8.88
C ASN A 109 -5.39 -14.53 9.03
N PRO A 110 -6.58 -15.18 9.05
CA PRO A 110 -7.86 -14.49 9.18
C PRO A 110 -8.01 -13.64 10.45
N LYS A 111 -7.22 -13.89 11.49
CA LYS A 111 -7.22 -13.05 12.72
C LYS A 111 -6.71 -11.63 12.44
N LEU A 112 -5.94 -11.44 11.37
CA LEU A 112 -5.43 -10.14 10.92
C LEU A 112 -6.32 -9.47 9.86
N ALA A 113 -7.57 -9.93 9.69
CA ALA A 113 -8.50 -9.38 8.70
C ALA A 113 -8.65 -7.85 8.80
N ARG A 114 -8.71 -7.30 10.02
CA ARG A 114 -8.78 -5.84 10.21
C ARG A 114 -7.55 -5.13 9.63
N ALA A 115 -6.36 -5.65 9.86
CA ALA A 115 -5.12 -5.09 9.30
C ALA A 115 -5.10 -5.21 7.77
N ALA A 116 -5.50 -6.37 7.24
CA ALA A 116 -5.59 -6.61 5.80
C ALA A 116 -6.56 -5.63 5.11
N VAL A 117 -7.75 -5.42 5.67
CA VAL A 117 -8.72 -4.45 5.14
C VAL A 117 -8.18 -3.03 5.23
N THR A 118 -7.55 -2.65 6.34
CA THR A 118 -6.99 -1.31 6.51
C THR A 118 -5.94 -0.97 5.44
N GLN A 119 -5.06 -1.91 5.11
CA GLN A 119 -4.02 -1.66 4.10
C GLN A 119 -4.48 -1.92 2.66
N GLY A 120 -5.50 -2.77 2.45
CA GLY A 120 -5.94 -3.21 1.12
C GLY A 120 -7.09 -2.39 0.53
N ALA A 121 -7.91 -1.72 1.34
CA ALA A 121 -9.11 -1.04 0.85
C ALA A 121 -8.78 0.15 -0.06
N ALA A 122 -7.91 1.05 0.37
CA ALA A 122 -7.56 2.23 -0.43
C ALA A 122 -6.88 1.86 -1.76
N PRO A 123 -5.87 0.96 -1.81
CA PRO A 123 -5.28 0.57 -3.08
C PRO A 123 -6.28 -0.17 -3.99
N LEU A 124 -7.23 -0.95 -3.45
CA LEU A 124 -8.27 -1.60 -4.26
C LEU A 124 -9.14 -0.55 -4.96
N VAL A 125 -9.57 0.48 -4.25
CA VAL A 125 -10.35 1.59 -4.85
C VAL A 125 -9.51 2.28 -5.93
N ALA A 126 -8.23 2.55 -5.69
CA ALA A 126 -7.34 3.14 -6.68
C ALA A 126 -7.26 2.31 -7.98
N VAL A 127 -7.09 0.99 -7.86
CA VAL A 127 -7.05 0.06 -9.02
C VAL A 127 -8.37 0.11 -9.80
N ILE A 128 -9.51 0.07 -9.11
CA ILE A 128 -10.83 0.13 -9.77
C ILE A 128 -10.97 1.44 -10.55
N PHE A 129 -10.67 2.58 -9.94
CA PHE A 129 -10.82 3.87 -10.60
C PHE A 129 -9.82 4.10 -11.74
N PHE A 130 -8.61 3.59 -11.63
CA PHE A 130 -7.66 3.61 -12.75
C PHE A 130 -8.11 2.71 -13.91
N ALA A 131 -8.67 1.54 -13.60
CA ALA A 131 -9.27 0.70 -14.63
C ALA A 131 -10.45 1.42 -15.33
N LEU A 132 -11.34 2.05 -14.56
CA LEU A 132 -12.43 2.86 -15.12
C LEU A 132 -11.91 4.02 -15.95
N ALA A 133 -10.83 4.70 -15.53
CA ALA A 133 -10.23 5.79 -16.29
C ALA A 133 -9.70 5.33 -17.66
N LEU A 134 -9.23 4.09 -17.76
CA LEU A 134 -8.66 3.52 -18.99
C LEU A 134 -9.74 2.91 -19.91
N PHE A 135 -10.80 2.30 -19.36
CA PHE A 135 -11.71 1.46 -20.11
C PHE A 135 -13.16 1.95 -20.17
N ALA A 136 -13.59 2.88 -19.27
CA ALA A 136 -14.90 3.49 -19.32
C ALA A 136 -14.84 4.77 -20.17
N SER A 137 -15.19 4.63 -21.43
CA SER A 137 -15.33 5.72 -22.40
C SER A 137 -16.79 6.05 -22.62
#